data_95a2e96ec9652a3470927a6b081287d2
#
_entry.id   95a2e96ec9652a3470927a6b081287d2
#
_cell.length_a   1.000
_cell.length_b   1.000
_cell.length_c   1.000
_cell.angle_alpha   90.00
_cell.angle_beta   90.00
_cell.angle_gamma   90.00
#
_symmetry.space_group_name_H-M   'P 1'
#
loop_
_entity.id
_entity.type
_entity.pdbx_description
1 polymer ?
#
loop_
_entity_poly.entity_id
_entity_poly.type
_entity_poly.pdbx_seq_one_letter_code
_entity_poly.pdbx_strand_id
1 'polypeptide(L)'
;SFGRTDFINLSIFFLLGLLSIAAAIKYTMGKKAYGYSGFGDLFVFLFFGLLSVCGSYYLYAKQLDFSIFLPAFTIGLLSIGVLNLNNMRDRASDIKSNKNTLVVKIGIEYAKYYHYFLLIASFLTASIFVAIDYKSPIQFLFVLAYIPIGKNFMAVYNNKIPKLLDPELKKLALSTFLFAILFGLGLILA
;
A
#
# COMPACT_ATOMS: atom_id res chain seq x y z
N SER A 1 -12.65 30.98 16.86
CA SER A 1 -12.69 30.08 18.02
C SER A 1 -12.67 28.65 17.54
N PHE A 2 -11.66 27.91 17.93
CA PHE A 2 -11.65 26.45 17.72
C PHE A 2 -12.82 25.85 18.49
N GLY A 3 -13.76 25.24 17.78
CA GLY A 3 -14.90 24.58 18.39
C GLY A 3 -14.47 23.30 19.13
N ARG A 4 -15.33 22.80 20.03
CA ARG A 4 -15.10 21.55 20.78
C ARG A 4 -14.78 20.36 19.85
N THR A 5 -15.41 20.33 18.67
CA THR A 5 -15.18 19.32 17.63
C THR A 5 -13.76 19.38 17.04
N ASP A 6 -13.21 20.58 16.86
CA ASP A 6 -11.85 20.77 16.36
C ASP A 6 -10.82 20.29 17.37
N PHE A 7 -11.05 20.50 18.67
CA PHE A 7 -10.17 20.00 19.73
C PHE A 7 -10.19 18.48 19.81
N ILE A 8 -11.34 17.84 19.67
CA ILE A 8 -11.47 16.38 19.65
C ILE A 8 -10.70 15.82 18.44
N ASN A 9 -10.92 16.39 17.26
CA ASN A 9 -10.22 15.95 16.05
C ASN A 9 -8.70 16.10 16.17
N LEU A 10 -8.22 17.24 16.68
CA LEU A 10 -6.79 17.47 16.95
C LEU A 10 -6.22 16.40 17.89
N SER A 11 -6.94 16.09 18.98
CA SER A 11 -6.52 15.07 19.95
C SER A 11 -6.47 13.67 19.32
N ILE A 12 -7.44 13.31 18.50
CA ILE A 12 -7.47 12.03 17.78
C ILE A 12 -6.28 11.92 16.84
N PHE A 13 -6.02 12.94 15.99
CA PHE A 13 -4.91 12.91 15.06
C PHE A 13 -3.55 12.93 15.76
N PHE A 14 -3.42 13.66 16.86
CA PHE A 14 -2.23 13.62 17.68
C PHE A 14 -1.96 12.23 18.25
N LEU A 15 -3.00 11.59 18.81
CA LEU A 15 -2.90 10.21 19.31
C LEU A 15 -2.57 9.21 18.20
N LEU A 16 -3.20 9.33 17.04
CA LEU A 16 -2.89 8.49 15.86
C LEU A 16 -1.44 8.67 15.42
N GLY A 17 -0.91 9.90 15.46
CA GLY A 17 0.50 10.18 15.18
C GLY A 17 1.43 9.49 16.17
N LEU A 18 1.16 9.60 17.47
CA LEU A 18 1.94 8.92 18.52
C LEU A 18 1.87 7.40 18.37
N LEU A 19 0.70 6.83 18.09
CA LEU A 19 0.54 5.40 17.85
C LEU A 19 1.28 4.94 16.60
N SER A 20 1.31 5.76 15.55
CA SER A 20 2.07 5.48 14.32
C SER A 20 3.57 5.44 14.58
N ILE A 21 4.10 6.39 15.38
CA ILE A 21 5.51 6.40 15.79
C ILE A 21 5.82 5.17 16.63
N ALA A 22 4.98 4.85 17.63
CA ALA A 22 5.15 3.67 18.47
C ALA A 22 5.12 2.37 17.64
N ALA A 23 4.22 2.29 16.66
CA ALA A 23 4.15 1.15 15.74
C ALA A 23 5.42 1.05 14.87
N ALA A 24 5.92 2.16 14.31
CA ALA A 24 7.15 2.17 13.53
C ALA A 24 8.37 1.70 14.35
N ILE A 25 8.49 2.14 15.61
CA ILE A 25 9.54 1.69 16.52
C ILE A 25 9.40 0.18 16.80
N LYS A 26 8.21 -0.29 17.15
CA LYS A 26 7.96 -1.70 17.44
C LYS A 26 8.05 -2.61 16.19
N TYR A 27 7.99 -2.06 14.99
CA TYR A 27 8.18 -2.81 13.76
C TYR A 27 9.58 -3.42 13.66
N THR A 28 10.62 -2.65 14.07
CA THR A 28 12.03 -3.06 13.94
C THR A 28 12.73 -3.33 15.27
N MET A 29 12.28 -2.73 16.38
CA MET A 29 12.95 -2.77 17.67
C MET A 29 12.28 -3.70 18.67
N GLY A 30 13.11 -4.43 19.43
CA GLY A 30 12.69 -5.29 20.53
C GLY A 30 12.73 -6.78 20.21
N LYS A 31 12.75 -7.61 21.27
CA LYS A 31 12.81 -9.09 21.17
C LYS A 31 11.61 -9.72 20.45
N LYS A 32 10.52 -9.00 20.26
CA LYS A 32 9.28 -9.41 19.57
C LYS A 32 8.83 -8.34 18.59
N ALA A 33 9.75 -7.83 17.76
CA ALA A 33 9.38 -6.90 16.69
C ALA A 33 8.36 -7.55 15.76
N TYR A 34 7.20 -6.91 15.55
CA TYR A 34 6.14 -7.54 14.76
C TYR A 34 6.47 -7.65 13.27
N GLY A 35 7.41 -6.83 12.77
CA GLY A 35 7.98 -7.01 11.43
C GLY A 35 8.66 -8.36 11.23
N TYR A 36 9.11 -9.00 12.34
CA TYR A 36 9.68 -10.34 12.34
C TYR A 36 8.63 -11.46 12.50
N SER A 37 7.35 -11.13 12.69
CA SER A 37 6.27 -12.08 12.98
C SER A 37 5.31 -12.31 11.83
N GLY A 38 5.52 -11.64 10.68
CA GLY A 38 4.67 -11.75 9.48
C GLY A 38 3.47 -10.81 9.46
N PHE A 39 3.38 -9.86 10.39
CA PHE A 39 2.33 -8.84 10.40
C PHE A 39 2.67 -7.59 9.58
N GLY A 40 3.82 -7.57 8.89
CA GLY A 40 4.26 -6.41 8.11
C GLY A 40 3.23 -5.96 7.09
N ASP A 41 2.64 -6.89 6.35
CA ASP A 41 1.64 -6.63 5.31
C ASP A 41 0.40 -5.94 5.88
N LEU A 42 -0.10 -6.40 7.04
CA LEU A 42 -1.23 -5.79 7.73
C LEU A 42 -0.93 -4.33 8.13
N PHE A 43 0.23 -4.09 8.72
CA PHE A 43 0.60 -2.75 9.16
C PHE A 43 0.86 -1.80 7.99
N VAL A 44 1.48 -2.28 6.91
CA VAL A 44 1.64 -1.50 5.67
C VAL A 44 0.27 -1.14 5.10
N PHE A 45 -0.67 -2.08 5.05
CA PHE A 45 -2.03 -1.80 4.60
C PHE A 45 -2.73 -0.73 5.45
N LEU A 46 -2.67 -0.88 6.78
CA LEU A 46 -3.30 0.04 7.71
C LEU A 46 -2.71 1.46 7.64
N PHE A 47 -1.38 1.58 7.63
CA PHE A 47 -0.73 2.88 7.67
C PHE A 47 -0.64 3.57 6.30
N PHE A 48 -0.22 2.85 5.26
CA PHE A 48 -0.04 3.44 3.93
C PHE A 48 -1.35 3.48 3.12
N GLY A 49 -2.26 2.55 3.37
CA GLY A 49 -3.58 2.53 2.75
C GLY A 49 -4.59 3.35 3.58
N LEU A 50 -5.11 2.73 4.63
CA LEU A 50 -6.26 3.28 5.35
C LEU A 50 -5.95 4.61 6.06
N LEU A 51 -4.94 4.63 6.92
CA LEU A 51 -4.64 5.83 7.71
C LEU A 51 -4.20 6.98 6.82
N SER A 52 -3.31 6.72 5.86
CA SER A 52 -2.79 7.74 4.97
C SER A 52 -3.90 8.35 4.10
N VAL A 53 -4.69 7.54 3.42
CA VAL A 53 -5.70 8.03 2.45
C VAL A 53 -6.94 8.54 3.19
N CYS A 54 -7.57 7.71 4.05
CA CYS A 54 -8.78 8.11 4.76
C CYS A 54 -8.51 9.23 5.76
N GLY A 55 -7.35 9.20 6.44
CA GLY A 55 -6.95 10.24 7.38
C GLY A 55 -6.74 11.59 6.69
N SER A 56 -6.02 11.60 5.54
CA SER A 56 -5.84 12.82 4.75
C SER A 56 -7.17 13.36 4.23
N TYR A 57 -8.02 12.48 3.69
CA TYR A 57 -9.36 12.87 3.23
C TYR A 57 -10.18 13.51 4.35
N TYR A 58 -10.23 12.88 5.54
CA TYR A 58 -10.96 13.40 6.69
C TYR A 58 -10.45 14.79 7.15
N LEU A 59 -9.13 15.03 7.09
CA LEU A 59 -8.58 16.34 7.44
C LEU A 59 -9.12 17.48 6.59
N TYR A 60 -9.39 17.22 5.31
CA TYR A 60 -9.94 18.21 4.38
C TYR A 60 -11.47 18.23 4.36
N ALA A 61 -12.10 17.06 4.22
CA ALA A 61 -13.54 16.96 4.04
C ALA A 61 -14.34 17.04 5.36
N LYS A 62 -13.68 16.79 6.51
CA LYS A 62 -14.29 16.71 7.86
C LYS A 62 -15.40 15.66 8.01
N GLN A 63 -15.48 14.75 7.05
CA GLN A 63 -16.39 13.60 7.02
C GLN A 63 -15.70 12.45 6.32
N LEU A 64 -16.13 11.21 6.56
CA LEU A 64 -15.67 10.02 5.85
C LEU A 64 -16.78 9.55 4.92
N ASP A 65 -16.46 9.49 3.64
CA ASP A 65 -17.28 8.82 2.65
C ASP A 65 -16.81 7.37 2.51
N PHE A 66 -17.74 6.42 2.44
CA PHE A 66 -17.39 5.00 2.28
C PHE A 66 -16.65 4.71 0.97
N SER A 67 -16.88 5.49 -0.08
CA SER A 67 -16.19 5.32 -1.37
C SER A 67 -14.68 5.51 -1.24
N ILE A 68 -14.20 6.33 -0.28
CA ILE A 68 -12.77 6.62 -0.09
C ILE A 68 -11.97 5.40 0.37
N PHE A 69 -12.62 4.37 0.91
CA PHE A 69 -11.95 3.13 1.24
C PHE A 69 -11.42 2.39 0.01
N LEU A 70 -12.01 2.57 -1.17
CA LEU A 70 -11.55 1.95 -2.40
C LEU A 70 -10.16 2.45 -2.85
N PRO A 71 -9.90 3.77 -2.99
CA PRO A 71 -8.55 4.26 -3.25
C PRO A 71 -7.59 3.99 -2.09
N ALA A 72 -8.06 3.96 -0.83
CA ALA A 72 -7.24 3.57 0.31
C ALA A 72 -6.77 2.10 0.18
N PHE A 73 -7.66 1.20 -0.25
CA PHE A 73 -7.30 -0.19 -0.55
C PHE A 73 -6.32 -0.28 -1.70
N THR A 74 -6.53 0.48 -2.77
CA THR A 74 -5.61 0.52 -3.91
C THR A 74 -4.18 0.85 -3.48
N ILE A 75 -4.00 1.96 -2.75
CA ILE A 75 -2.68 2.38 -2.25
C ILE A 75 -2.11 1.37 -1.27
N GLY A 76 -2.94 0.83 -0.36
CA GLY A 76 -2.54 -0.19 0.60
C GLY A 76 -2.03 -1.46 -0.09
N LEU A 77 -2.76 -1.97 -1.08
CA LEU A 77 -2.41 -3.17 -1.84
C LEU A 77 -1.10 -2.98 -2.64
N LEU A 78 -0.94 -1.83 -3.32
CA LEU A 78 0.31 -1.51 -4.03
C LEU A 78 1.49 -1.40 -3.07
N SER A 79 1.29 -0.80 -1.89
CA SER A 79 2.32 -0.69 -0.85
C SER A 79 2.73 -2.05 -0.29
N ILE A 80 1.75 -2.96 -0.06
CA ILE A 80 2.03 -4.35 0.27
C ILE A 80 2.81 -5.03 -0.86
N GLY A 81 2.48 -4.74 -2.12
CA GLY A 81 3.20 -5.27 -3.29
C GLY A 81 4.71 -4.93 -3.23
N VAL A 82 5.05 -3.69 -2.85
CA VAL A 82 6.45 -3.28 -2.64
C VAL A 82 7.09 -4.06 -1.49
N LEU A 83 6.38 -4.20 -0.35
CA LEU A 83 6.88 -4.99 0.79
C LEU A 83 7.05 -6.47 0.41
N ASN A 84 6.13 -7.05 -0.35
CA ASN A 84 6.22 -8.44 -0.80
C ASN A 84 7.45 -8.67 -1.69
N LEU A 85 7.75 -7.74 -2.63
CA LEU A 85 8.99 -7.79 -3.42
C LEU A 85 10.24 -7.76 -2.53
N ASN A 86 10.26 -6.87 -1.54
CA ASN A 86 11.34 -6.78 -0.56
C ASN A 86 11.53 -8.12 0.17
N ASN A 87 10.45 -8.68 0.68
CA ASN A 87 10.48 -9.95 1.41
C ASN A 87 10.84 -11.14 0.50
N MET A 88 10.44 -11.16 -0.78
CA MET A 88 10.87 -12.17 -1.75
C MET A 88 12.38 -12.08 -2.01
N ARG A 89 12.91 -10.86 -2.23
CA ARG A 89 14.34 -10.63 -2.44
C ARG A 89 15.18 -11.11 -1.25
N ASP A 90 14.70 -10.80 -0.04
CA ASP A 90 15.46 -10.98 1.20
C ASP A 90 15.18 -12.32 1.90
N ARG A 91 14.32 -13.18 1.34
CA ARG A 91 13.86 -14.43 1.99
C ARG A 91 14.98 -15.27 2.57
N ALA A 92 16.09 -15.45 1.84
CA ALA A 92 17.21 -16.28 2.29
C ALA A 92 17.92 -15.68 3.52
N SER A 93 18.04 -14.35 3.62
CA SER A 93 18.59 -13.66 4.78
C SER A 93 17.61 -13.60 5.94
N ASP A 94 16.33 -13.44 5.65
CA ASP A 94 15.25 -13.43 6.64
C ASP A 94 15.17 -14.77 7.40
N ILE A 95 15.28 -15.90 6.69
CA ILE A 95 15.35 -17.23 7.31
C ILE A 95 16.55 -17.35 8.25
N LYS A 96 17.74 -16.88 7.81
CA LYS A 96 18.97 -16.94 8.63
C LYS A 96 18.87 -16.07 9.89
N SER A 97 18.13 -14.97 9.83
CA SER A 97 17.94 -14.05 10.97
C SER A 97 16.69 -14.34 11.80
N ASN A 98 16.05 -15.51 11.62
CA ASN A 98 14.80 -15.89 12.27
C ASN A 98 13.66 -14.88 12.10
N LYS A 99 13.64 -14.17 10.98
CA LYS A 99 12.58 -13.23 10.61
C LYS A 99 11.50 -14.00 9.84
N ASN A 100 10.36 -14.21 10.46
CA ASN A 100 9.25 -15.00 9.93
C ASN A 100 8.25 -14.13 9.15
N THR A 101 8.69 -13.50 8.05
CA THR A 101 7.81 -12.73 7.15
C THR A 101 6.76 -13.66 6.50
N LEU A 102 5.71 -13.06 5.92
CA LEU A 102 4.71 -13.84 5.18
C LEU A 102 5.39 -14.68 4.08
N VAL A 103 6.33 -14.12 3.34
CA VAL A 103 7.07 -14.82 2.26
C VAL A 103 7.92 -15.98 2.80
N VAL A 104 8.50 -15.85 3.99
CA VAL A 104 9.21 -16.97 4.63
C VAL A 104 8.25 -18.12 4.91
N LYS A 105 7.04 -17.81 5.41
CA LYS A 105 6.02 -18.79 5.79
C LYS A 105 5.42 -19.52 4.59
N ILE A 106 5.03 -18.77 3.54
CA ILE A 106 4.31 -19.36 2.39
C ILE A 106 5.25 -19.84 1.27
N GLY A 107 6.51 -19.39 1.26
CA GLY A 107 7.48 -19.72 0.21
C GLY A 107 7.36 -18.80 -1.01
N ILE A 108 8.37 -18.92 -1.91
CA ILE A 108 8.54 -17.98 -3.04
C ILE A 108 7.41 -18.10 -4.07
N GLU A 109 6.96 -19.30 -4.36
CA GLU A 109 5.94 -19.52 -5.40
C GLU A 109 4.59 -18.93 -4.98
N TYR A 110 4.14 -19.20 -3.75
CA TYR A 110 2.91 -18.59 -3.24
C TYR A 110 3.03 -17.08 -3.05
N ALA A 111 4.23 -16.56 -2.73
CA ALA A 111 4.49 -15.13 -2.65
C ALA A 111 4.35 -14.43 -4.02
N LYS A 112 4.68 -15.11 -5.13
CA LYS A 112 4.41 -14.61 -6.49
C LYS A 112 2.90 -14.55 -6.77
N TYR A 113 2.14 -15.61 -6.48
CA TYR A 113 0.68 -15.59 -6.64
C TYR A 113 0.02 -14.50 -5.79
N TYR A 114 0.50 -14.33 -4.56
CA TYR A 114 0.07 -13.23 -3.70
C TYR A 114 0.38 -11.88 -4.31
N HIS A 115 1.56 -11.70 -4.89
CA HIS A 115 1.93 -10.47 -5.61
C HIS A 115 0.95 -10.16 -6.76
N TYR A 116 0.61 -11.15 -7.56
CA TYR A 116 -0.34 -10.98 -8.66
C TYR A 116 -1.73 -10.59 -8.15
N PHE A 117 -2.19 -11.22 -7.09
CA PHE A 117 -3.44 -10.85 -6.43
C PHE A 117 -3.43 -9.38 -5.98
N LEU A 118 -2.35 -8.91 -5.34
CA LEU A 118 -2.22 -7.53 -4.87
C LEU A 118 -2.34 -6.52 -6.02
N LEU A 119 -1.64 -6.76 -7.14
CA LEU A 119 -1.66 -5.87 -8.29
C LEU A 119 -3.02 -5.87 -9.00
N ILE A 120 -3.65 -7.02 -9.17
CA ILE A 120 -4.97 -7.13 -9.79
C ILE A 120 -6.04 -6.50 -8.90
N ALA A 121 -6.04 -6.81 -7.59
CA ALA A 121 -7.00 -6.27 -6.66
C ALA A 121 -6.88 -4.74 -6.55
N SER A 122 -5.67 -4.18 -6.60
CA SER A 122 -5.47 -2.73 -6.63
C SER A 122 -6.07 -2.08 -7.88
N PHE A 123 -5.96 -2.71 -9.05
CA PHE A 123 -6.59 -2.23 -10.27
C PHE A 123 -8.12 -2.25 -10.17
N LEU A 124 -8.67 -3.34 -9.63
CA LEU A 124 -10.11 -3.50 -9.48
C LEU A 124 -10.69 -2.47 -8.51
N THR A 125 -10.06 -2.24 -7.35
CA THR A 125 -10.55 -1.26 -6.38
C THR A 125 -10.53 0.17 -6.92
N ALA A 126 -9.49 0.56 -7.67
CA ALA A 126 -9.44 1.85 -8.35
C ALA A 126 -10.52 1.98 -9.44
N SER A 127 -10.72 0.93 -10.24
CA SER A 127 -11.71 0.91 -11.31
C SER A 127 -13.15 0.96 -10.75
N ILE A 128 -13.43 0.24 -9.67
CA ILE A 128 -14.73 0.28 -8.99
C ILE A 128 -15.00 1.69 -8.46
N PHE A 129 -14.02 2.34 -7.85
CA PHE A 129 -14.19 3.72 -7.37
C PHE A 129 -14.62 4.66 -8.49
N VAL A 130 -13.93 4.62 -9.63
CA VAL A 130 -14.28 5.45 -10.79
C VAL A 130 -15.66 5.06 -11.36
N ALA A 131 -16.00 3.79 -11.38
CA ALA A 131 -17.29 3.31 -11.91
C ALA A 131 -18.50 3.75 -11.07
N ILE A 132 -18.32 3.93 -9.74
CA ILE A 132 -19.40 4.38 -8.83
C ILE A 132 -19.80 5.82 -9.10
N ASP A 133 -18.84 6.72 -9.38
CA ASP A 133 -19.09 8.14 -9.66
C ASP A 133 -18.42 8.55 -10.99
N TYR A 134 -18.79 7.83 -12.06
CA TYR A 134 -18.24 8.08 -13.38
C TYR A 134 -18.77 9.38 -13.96
N LYS A 135 -17.88 10.29 -14.33
CA LYS A 135 -18.18 11.58 -14.96
C LYS A 135 -17.61 11.69 -16.36
N SER A 136 -16.37 11.25 -16.58
CA SER A 136 -15.73 11.30 -17.88
C SER A 136 -14.60 10.25 -18.01
N PRO A 137 -14.20 9.91 -19.27
CA PRO A 137 -13.11 8.96 -19.51
C PRO A 137 -11.78 9.35 -18.87
N ILE A 138 -11.56 10.66 -18.62
CA ILE A 138 -10.30 11.17 -18.05
C ILE A 138 -10.04 10.63 -16.62
N GLN A 139 -11.10 10.21 -15.90
CA GLN A 139 -10.97 9.56 -14.60
C GLN A 139 -10.16 8.27 -14.66
N PHE A 140 -10.08 7.62 -15.84
CA PHE A 140 -9.24 6.44 -16.04
C PHE A 140 -7.78 6.76 -16.35
N LEU A 141 -7.33 8.02 -16.22
CA LEU A 141 -5.94 8.42 -16.45
C LEU A 141 -4.94 7.56 -15.65
N PHE A 142 -5.33 7.10 -14.47
CA PHE A 142 -4.53 6.21 -13.63
C PHE A 142 -4.13 4.90 -14.30
N VAL A 143 -4.85 4.43 -15.32
CA VAL A 143 -4.55 3.20 -16.06
C VAL A 143 -3.15 3.26 -16.68
N LEU A 144 -2.66 4.46 -17.02
CA LEU A 144 -1.30 4.63 -17.53
C LEU A 144 -0.23 4.18 -16.51
N ALA A 145 -0.50 4.30 -15.20
CA ALA A 145 0.41 3.79 -14.18
C ALA A 145 0.46 2.27 -14.14
N TYR A 146 -0.57 1.59 -14.65
CA TYR A 146 -0.57 0.12 -14.73
C TYR A 146 0.27 -0.43 -15.88
N ILE A 147 0.76 0.40 -16.79
CA ILE A 147 1.76 -0.03 -17.79
C ILE A 147 3.06 -0.48 -17.11
N PRO A 148 3.74 0.35 -16.30
CA PRO A 148 4.92 -0.10 -15.56
C PRO A 148 4.60 -1.15 -14.48
N ILE A 149 3.40 -1.13 -13.85
CA ILE A 149 2.96 -2.16 -12.90
C ILE A 149 2.81 -3.52 -13.61
N GLY A 150 2.26 -3.56 -14.83
CA GLY A 150 2.20 -4.78 -15.64
C GLY A 150 3.58 -5.32 -16.04
N LYS A 151 4.55 -4.44 -16.32
CA LYS A 151 5.94 -4.86 -16.53
C LYS A 151 6.55 -5.48 -15.27
N ASN A 152 6.26 -4.91 -14.10
CA ASN A 152 6.66 -5.47 -12.80
C ASN A 152 6.05 -6.87 -12.57
N PHE A 153 4.75 -7.03 -12.87
CA PHE A 153 4.08 -8.34 -12.84
C PHE A 153 4.84 -9.38 -13.67
N MET A 154 5.17 -9.05 -14.93
CA MET A 154 5.90 -9.95 -15.84
C MET A 154 7.33 -10.22 -15.38
N ALA A 155 7.99 -9.22 -14.77
CA ALA A 155 9.32 -9.41 -14.21
C ALA A 155 9.30 -10.42 -13.04
N VAL A 156 8.30 -10.33 -12.15
CA VAL A 156 8.12 -11.30 -11.05
C VAL A 156 7.79 -12.70 -11.58
N TYR A 157 6.93 -12.78 -12.60
CA TYR A 157 6.55 -14.05 -13.23
C TYR A 157 7.79 -14.80 -13.79
N ASN A 158 8.63 -14.10 -14.54
CA ASN A 158 9.81 -14.66 -15.17
C ASN A 158 11.01 -14.83 -14.22
N ASN A 159 10.93 -14.26 -13.00
CA ASN A 159 12.05 -14.26 -12.07
C ASN A 159 12.29 -15.65 -11.48
N LYS A 160 13.55 -16.10 -11.57
CA LYS A 160 14.04 -17.34 -10.95
C LYS A 160 15.04 -17.08 -9.81
N ILE A 161 15.58 -15.88 -9.74
CA ILE A 161 16.63 -15.50 -8.78
C ILE A 161 16.13 -14.31 -7.94
N PRO A 162 15.70 -14.52 -6.68
CA PRO A 162 15.07 -13.49 -5.85
C PRO A 162 15.83 -12.15 -5.77
N LYS A 163 17.16 -12.19 -5.71
CA LYS A 163 18.01 -10.98 -5.68
C LYS A 163 17.83 -10.06 -6.89
N LEU A 164 17.44 -10.60 -8.04
CA LEU A 164 17.18 -9.82 -9.25
C LEU A 164 15.88 -9.01 -9.18
N LEU A 165 15.07 -9.17 -8.12
CA LEU A 165 13.89 -8.35 -7.85
C LEU A 165 14.22 -6.97 -7.27
N ASP A 166 15.48 -6.68 -6.92
CA ASP A 166 15.84 -5.39 -6.30
C ASP A 166 15.42 -4.16 -7.13
N PRO A 167 15.66 -4.08 -8.45
CA PRO A 167 15.19 -2.97 -9.27
C PRO A 167 13.66 -2.85 -9.32
N GLU A 168 12.95 -3.97 -9.17
CA GLU A 168 11.49 -4.03 -9.26
C GLU A 168 10.79 -3.37 -8.06
N LEU A 169 11.44 -3.34 -6.88
CA LEU A 169 10.94 -2.59 -5.72
C LEU A 169 10.81 -1.10 -6.06
N LYS A 170 11.90 -0.51 -6.56
CA LYS A 170 11.92 0.92 -6.94
C LYS A 170 10.90 1.22 -8.03
N LYS A 171 10.81 0.35 -9.04
CA LYS A 171 9.85 0.51 -10.15
C LYS A 171 8.42 0.49 -9.64
N LEU A 172 8.06 -0.47 -8.78
CA LEU A 172 6.71 -0.55 -8.24
C LEU A 172 6.40 0.65 -7.32
N ALA A 173 7.33 1.06 -6.46
CA ALA A 173 7.17 2.22 -5.60
C ALA A 173 6.94 3.51 -6.42
N LEU A 174 7.74 3.74 -7.45
CA LEU A 174 7.54 4.88 -8.36
C LEU A 174 6.24 4.78 -9.16
N SER A 175 5.83 3.57 -9.55
CA SER A 175 4.54 3.35 -10.23
C SER A 175 3.35 3.61 -9.31
N THR A 176 3.47 3.29 -8.02
CA THR A 176 2.46 3.63 -7.01
C THR A 176 2.33 5.14 -6.84
N PHE A 177 3.45 5.85 -6.80
CA PHE A 177 3.46 7.31 -6.76
C PHE A 177 2.84 7.92 -8.03
N LEU A 178 3.22 7.40 -9.20
CA LEU A 178 2.62 7.81 -10.49
C LEU A 178 1.11 7.54 -10.51
N PHE A 179 0.67 6.38 -9.98
CA PHE A 179 -0.75 6.09 -9.84
C PHE A 179 -1.47 7.16 -9.02
N ALA A 180 -0.93 7.55 -7.86
CA ALA A 180 -1.55 8.54 -6.99
C ALA A 180 -1.70 9.91 -7.70
N ILE A 181 -0.67 10.34 -8.46
CA ILE A 181 -0.73 11.58 -9.25
C ILE A 181 -1.79 11.47 -10.35
N LEU A 182 -1.75 10.42 -11.17
CA LEU A 182 -2.65 10.28 -12.31
C LEU A 182 -4.10 10.07 -11.88
N PHE A 183 -4.32 9.33 -10.78
CA PHE A 183 -5.63 9.14 -10.20
C PHE A 183 -6.22 10.47 -9.71
N GLY A 184 -5.44 11.25 -8.93
CA GLY A 184 -5.85 12.57 -8.47
C GLY A 184 -6.12 13.55 -9.63
N LEU A 185 -5.23 13.62 -10.61
CA LEU A 185 -5.43 14.44 -11.81
C LEU A 185 -6.69 14.03 -12.60
N GLY A 186 -6.91 12.72 -12.77
CA GLY A 186 -8.11 12.21 -13.44
C GLY A 186 -9.40 12.63 -12.75
N LEU A 187 -9.41 12.71 -11.41
CA LEU A 187 -10.58 13.17 -10.64
C LEU A 187 -10.77 14.70 -10.70
N ILE A 188 -9.68 15.47 -10.72
CA ILE A 188 -9.73 16.93 -10.75
C ILE A 188 -10.16 17.45 -12.13
N LEU A 189 -9.75 16.76 -13.19
CA LEU A 189 -10.01 17.17 -14.58
C LEU A 189 -11.34 16.65 -15.13
N ALA A 190 -12.05 15.79 -14.41
CA ALA A 190 -13.34 15.21 -14.79
C ALA A 190 -14.52 16.09 -14.37
#